data_86223c309869806a5431d537a8d38176
#
_entry.id   86223c309869806a5431d537a8d38176
#
_cell.length_a   1.000
_cell.length_b   1.000
_cell.length_c   1.000
_cell.angle_alpha   90.00
_cell.angle_beta   90.00
_cell.angle_gamma   90.00
#
_symmetry.space_group_name_H-M   'P 1'
#
loop_
_entity.id
_entity.type
_entity.pdbx_description
1 polymer ?
#
loop_
_entity_poly.entity_id
_entity_poly.type
_entity_poly.pdbx_seq_one_letter_code
_entity_poly.pdbx_strand_id
1 'polypeptide(L)'
;MDSAILVSSVHQNLKLFDRTNGKYIRDIGHVGTDPEGYAKDSWGKVSFWADAVRRTVYLLGWNNDFLLYGFDGKYKDRIRLQDTVNCILSQNYYLMDADRIWGHNKMKLSPETPSVFYMDRNTMSLTGIATWNSALLPMDEVLSVSNLLGGNVAYGGDLAMAEFVGDRKYYTAINSPSLWKSKDAIRVKQAFNDTIYTISEQGLTPYLVFELGEWHWSEQQQLDVEGCDKKIAIDYILENAEYIYFHFHTSLYFCLLYTSPSPRD
;
A
#
# COMPACT_ATOMS: atom_id res chain seq x y z
N MET A 1 2.33 24.27 -7.60
CA MET A 1 0.88 24.48 -7.79
C MET A 1 0.14 23.38 -7.04
N ASP A 2 0.12 23.48 -5.72
CA ASP A 2 -0.45 22.41 -4.88
C ASP A 2 -1.44 23.04 -3.90
N SER A 3 -2.54 23.51 -4.48
CA SER A 3 -3.57 24.21 -3.74
C SER A 3 -4.77 23.32 -3.38
N ALA A 4 -4.65 22.01 -3.49
CA ALA A 4 -5.76 21.10 -3.25
C ALA A 4 -5.39 19.92 -2.36
N ILE A 5 -6.35 19.47 -1.56
CA ILE A 5 -6.27 18.28 -0.71
C ILE A 5 -7.42 17.35 -1.10
N LEU A 6 -7.09 16.07 -1.34
CA LEU A 6 -8.08 15.01 -1.52
C LEU A 6 -8.31 14.29 -0.19
N VAL A 7 -9.56 14.11 0.16
CA VAL A 7 -9.96 13.47 1.43
C VAL A 7 -10.93 12.33 1.13
N SER A 8 -10.53 11.11 1.52
CA SER A 8 -11.42 9.94 1.56
C SER A 8 -11.98 9.78 2.97
N SER A 9 -13.27 9.66 3.07
CA SER A 9 -14.01 9.42 4.32
C SER A 9 -14.87 8.18 4.18
N VAL A 10 -15.13 7.52 5.29
CA VAL A 10 -16.01 6.33 5.32
C VAL A 10 -17.41 6.69 4.81
N HIS A 11 -17.92 5.88 3.91
CA HIS A 11 -19.25 6.01 3.28
C HIS A 11 -19.52 7.31 2.49
N GLN A 12 -18.48 8.06 2.12
CA GLN A 12 -18.61 9.28 1.33
C GLN A 12 -17.87 9.16 -0.01
N ASN A 13 -18.21 10.04 -0.94
CA ASN A 13 -17.42 10.26 -2.15
C ASN A 13 -16.06 10.87 -1.81
N LEU A 14 -15.09 10.72 -2.70
CA LEU A 14 -13.81 11.40 -2.59
C LEU A 14 -14.02 12.91 -2.73
N LYS A 15 -13.50 13.69 -1.80
CA LYS A 15 -13.71 15.14 -1.71
C LYS A 15 -12.44 15.92 -2.02
N LEU A 16 -12.59 17.01 -2.74
CA LEU A 16 -11.52 17.96 -3.02
C LEU A 16 -11.74 19.24 -2.18
N PHE A 17 -10.67 19.65 -1.50
CA PHE A 17 -10.66 20.88 -0.69
C PHE A 17 -9.54 21.81 -1.15
N ASP A 18 -9.72 23.09 -0.95
CA ASP A 18 -8.69 24.10 -1.13
C ASP A 18 -7.69 24.01 0.05
N ARG A 19 -6.42 23.81 -0.27
CA ARG A 19 -5.35 23.67 0.73
C ARG A 19 -5.11 24.97 1.51
N THR A 20 -5.36 26.12 0.92
CA THR A 20 -5.03 27.42 1.53
C THR A 20 -6.00 27.83 2.61
N ASN A 21 -7.26 27.43 2.49
CA ASN A 21 -8.33 27.88 3.38
C ASN A 21 -9.23 26.76 3.90
N GLY A 22 -8.96 25.50 3.51
CA GLY A 22 -9.71 24.33 3.93
C GLY A 22 -11.13 24.23 3.39
N LYS A 23 -11.52 25.09 2.45
CA LYS A 23 -12.89 25.08 1.92
C LYS A 23 -13.10 23.89 0.99
N TYR A 24 -14.26 23.27 1.13
CA TYR A 24 -14.74 22.26 0.18
C TYR A 24 -14.91 22.87 -1.20
N ILE A 25 -14.39 22.17 -2.21
CA ILE A 25 -14.50 22.57 -3.61
C ILE A 25 -15.59 21.74 -4.29
N ARG A 26 -15.43 20.39 -4.26
CA ARG A 26 -16.35 19.45 -4.92
C ARG A 26 -16.07 18.01 -4.55
N ASP A 27 -16.96 17.13 -4.96
CA ASP A 27 -16.70 15.69 -5.03
C ASP A 27 -15.93 15.36 -6.33
N ILE A 28 -15.12 14.33 -6.28
CA ILE A 28 -14.46 13.72 -7.44
C ILE A 28 -15.22 12.45 -7.77
N GLY A 29 -16.02 12.51 -8.82
CA GLY A 29 -16.88 11.38 -9.20
C GLY A 29 -17.87 10.99 -8.10
N HIS A 30 -18.30 9.74 -8.12
CA HIS A 30 -19.22 9.20 -7.12
C HIS A 30 -18.99 7.69 -6.89
N VAL A 31 -19.35 7.25 -5.70
CA VAL A 31 -19.43 5.82 -5.39
C VAL A 31 -20.69 5.25 -6.02
N GLY A 32 -20.56 4.20 -6.81
CA GLY A 32 -21.70 3.57 -7.48
C GLY A 32 -21.31 2.33 -8.27
N THR A 33 -22.32 1.65 -8.79
CA THR A 33 -22.16 0.46 -9.65
C THR A 33 -22.39 0.76 -11.13
N ASP A 34 -22.71 2.00 -11.46
CA ASP A 34 -22.84 2.48 -12.83
C ASP A 34 -21.46 2.57 -13.52
N PRO A 35 -21.40 2.75 -14.84
CA PRO A 35 -20.13 2.73 -15.57
C PRO A 35 -19.09 3.75 -15.13
N GLU A 36 -19.49 4.85 -14.53
CA GLU A 36 -18.59 5.87 -13.99
C GLU A 36 -18.44 5.79 -12.46
N GLY A 37 -19.19 4.92 -11.79
CA GLY A 37 -19.13 4.74 -10.35
C GLY A 37 -17.90 3.95 -9.91
N TYR A 38 -17.21 4.41 -8.87
CA TYR A 38 -16.07 3.70 -8.31
C TYR A 38 -16.43 2.88 -7.05
N ALA A 39 -15.57 1.92 -6.74
CA ALA A 39 -15.73 0.99 -5.62
C ALA A 39 -15.32 1.61 -4.29
N LYS A 40 -15.84 1.04 -3.21
CA LYS A 40 -15.33 1.18 -1.84
C LYS A 40 -14.68 -0.14 -1.41
N ASP A 41 -13.74 -0.04 -0.49
CA ASP A 41 -13.24 -1.21 0.21
C ASP A 41 -14.28 -1.73 1.24
N SER A 42 -13.94 -2.83 1.91
CA SER A 42 -14.78 -3.45 2.94
C SER A 42 -15.06 -2.54 4.14
N TRP A 43 -14.27 -1.49 4.34
CA TRP A 43 -14.42 -0.49 5.39
C TRP A 43 -15.23 0.74 4.94
N GLY A 44 -15.67 0.76 3.69
CA GLY A 44 -16.43 1.86 3.11
C GLY A 44 -15.56 3.04 2.69
N LYS A 45 -14.24 2.88 2.59
CA LYS A 45 -13.30 3.90 2.13
C LYS A 45 -13.07 3.79 0.62
N VAL A 46 -12.72 4.90 0.02
CA VAL A 46 -12.34 4.99 -1.40
C VAL A 46 -10.82 4.97 -1.49
N SER A 47 -10.29 4.02 -2.24
CA SER A 47 -8.86 3.99 -2.58
C SER A 47 -8.62 4.84 -3.81
N PHE A 48 -7.67 5.76 -3.71
CA PHE A 48 -7.35 6.69 -4.78
C PHE A 48 -5.86 7.01 -4.85
N TRP A 49 -5.43 7.42 -6.03
CA TRP A 49 -4.08 7.92 -6.30
C TRP A 49 -4.18 9.18 -7.15
N ALA A 50 -3.40 10.19 -6.83
CA ALA A 50 -3.43 11.46 -7.53
C ALA A 50 -2.16 11.69 -8.34
N ASP A 51 -2.35 12.09 -9.59
CA ASP A 51 -1.31 12.62 -10.46
C ASP A 51 -1.49 14.13 -10.55
N ALA A 52 -0.69 14.87 -9.81
CA ALA A 52 -0.79 16.33 -9.76
C ALA A 52 -0.37 16.98 -11.09
N VAL A 53 0.57 16.37 -11.82
CA VAL A 53 1.06 16.89 -13.11
C VAL A 53 -0.04 16.81 -14.16
N ARG A 54 -0.67 15.65 -14.29
CA ARG A 54 -1.76 15.42 -15.25
C ARG A 54 -3.14 15.91 -14.73
N ARG A 55 -3.18 16.38 -13.48
CA ARG A 55 -4.42 16.77 -12.78
C ARG A 55 -5.49 15.68 -12.89
N THR A 56 -5.08 14.45 -12.59
CA THR A 56 -5.92 13.25 -12.73
C THR A 56 -5.90 12.47 -11.43
N VAL A 57 -7.07 11.99 -11.04
CA VAL A 57 -7.27 11.09 -9.91
C VAL A 57 -7.62 9.71 -10.46
N TYR A 58 -6.93 8.70 -9.99
CA TYR A 58 -7.16 7.30 -10.29
C TYR A 58 -7.95 6.70 -9.14
N LEU A 59 -9.08 6.08 -9.43
CA LEU A 59 -9.98 5.46 -8.49
C LEU A 59 -10.20 4.01 -8.87
N LEU A 60 -10.31 3.12 -7.90
CA LEU A 60 -10.61 1.71 -8.19
C LEU A 60 -12.05 1.55 -8.65
N GLY A 61 -12.23 0.90 -9.78
CA GLY A 61 -13.52 0.42 -10.25
C GLY A 61 -13.85 -0.98 -9.72
N TRP A 62 -15.03 -1.46 -10.06
CA TRP A 62 -15.54 -2.77 -9.66
C TRP A 62 -14.93 -3.95 -10.43
N ASN A 63 -14.39 -3.69 -11.61
CA ASN A 63 -13.93 -4.73 -12.56
C ASN A 63 -12.42 -4.84 -12.65
N ASN A 64 -11.71 -4.62 -11.53
CA ASN A 64 -10.24 -4.61 -11.51
C ASN A 64 -9.68 -3.61 -12.52
N ASP A 65 -10.21 -2.41 -12.53
CA ASP A 65 -9.86 -1.30 -13.41
C ASP A 65 -9.63 -0.01 -12.62
N PHE A 66 -8.95 0.94 -13.24
CA PHE A 66 -8.88 2.31 -12.74
C PHE A 66 -9.88 3.20 -13.50
N LEU A 67 -10.67 3.93 -12.77
CA LEU A 67 -11.45 5.04 -13.29
C LEU A 67 -10.66 6.33 -13.13
N LEU A 68 -10.56 7.12 -14.18
CA LEU A 68 -9.80 8.35 -14.24
C LEU A 68 -10.74 9.54 -14.18
N TYR A 69 -10.48 10.44 -13.23
CA TYR A 69 -11.22 11.68 -13.07
C TYR A 69 -10.31 12.89 -13.11
N GLY A 70 -10.82 13.99 -13.63
CA GLY A 70 -10.16 15.28 -13.51
C GLY A 70 -10.30 15.89 -12.11
N PHE A 71 -9.45 16.86 -11.77
CA PHE A 71 -9.66 17.69 -10.57
C PHE A 71 -10.91 18.57 -10.67
N ASP A 72 -11.51 18.65 -11.86
CA ASP A 72 -12.84 19.24 -12.07
C ASP A 72 -14.00 18.31 -11.70
N GLY A 73 -13.69 17.11 -11.19
CA GLY A 73 -14.65 16.11 -10.76
C GLY A 73 -15.24 15.27 -11.88
N LYS A 74 -14.88 15.52 -13.14
CA LYS A 74 -15.45 14.84 -14.30
C LYS A 74 -14.71 13.56 -14.62
N TYR A 75 -15.45 12.53 -14.99
CA TYR A 75 -14.94 11.31 -15.56
C TYR A 75 -14.16 11.61 -16.85
N LYS A 76 -13.00 10.99 -17.01
CA LYS A 76 -12.14 11.15 -18.18
C LYS A 76 -12.02 9.86 -18.99
N ASP A 77 -11.71 8.76 -18.30
CA ASP A 77 -11.36 7.51 -18.97
C ASP A 77 -11.37 6.35 -17.98
N ARG A 78 -11.21 5.15 -18.50
CA ARG A 78 -11.06 3.90 -17.76
C ARG A 78 -9.85 3.13 -18.27
N ILE A 79 -9.01 2.68 -17.35
CA ILE A 79 -7.87 1.85 -17.67
C ILE A 79 -8.11 0.45 -17.16
N ARG A 80 -8.08 -0.54 -18.06
CA ARG A 80 -8.21 -1.95 -17.72
C ARG A 80 -6.85 -2.61 -17.72
N LEU A 81 -6.60 -3.43 -16.69
CA LEU A 81 -5.42 -4.28 -16.68
C LEU A 81 -5.51 -5.35 -17.75
N GLN A 82 -4.39 -5.62 -18.39
CA GLN A 82 -4.25 -6.76 -19.31
C GLN A 82 -4.00 -8.05 -18.53
N ASP A 83 -3.16 -7.99 -17.50
CA ASP A 83 -2.88 -9.12 -16.61
C ASP A 83 -3.78 -9.06 -15.37
N THR A 84 -4.90 -9.78 -15.42
CA THR A 84 -5.84 -9.87 -14.30
C THR A 84 -5.55 -11.05 -13.36
N VAL A 85 -4.60 -11.92 -13.71
CA VAL A 85 -4.27 -13.11 -12.93
C VAL A 85 -3.25 -12.76 -11.83
N ASN A 86 -2.23 -11.99 -12.16
CA ASN A 86 -1.12 -11.67 -11.25
C ASN A 86 -1.26 -10.32 -10.55
N CYS A 87 -2.31 -9.55 -10.84
CA CYS A 87 -2.53 -8.27 -10.23
C CYS A 87 -4.01 -8.01 -9.93
N ILE A 88 -4.33 -7.96 -8.63
CA ILE A 88 -5.63 -7.49 -8.16
C ILE A 88 -5.45 -6.07 -7.65
N LEU A 89 -6.00 -5.08 -8.36
CA LEU A 89 -5.77 -3.66 -8.08
C LEU A 89 -6.11 -3.26 -6.64
N SER A 90 -7.20 -3.79 -6.09
CA SER A 90 -7.63 -3.48 -4.73
C SER A 90 -6.68 -3.97 -3.63
N GLN A 91 -5.79 -4.91 -3.96
CA GLN A 91 -4.86 -5.52 -3.01
C GLN A 91 -3.45 -4.97 -3.09
N ASN A 92 -3.26 -3.85 -3.79
CA ASN A 92 -1.94 -3.32 -4.06
C ASN A 92 -1.81 -1.87 -3.61
N TYR A 93 -0.57 -1.43 -3.39
CA TYR A 93 -0.21 -0.03 -3.28
C TYR A 93 0.33 0.46 -4.60
N TYR A 94 0.02 1.70 -4.93
CA TYR A 94 0.43 2.33 -6.18
C TYR A 94 1.07 3.69 -5.96
N LEU A 95 2.00 4.01 -6.84
CA LEU A 95 2.57 5.34 -6.96
C LEU A 95 2.58 5.75 -8.42
N MET A 96 1.98 6.92 -8.71
CA MET A 96 1.91 7.46 -10.06
C MET A 96 3.17 8.29 -10.35
N ASP A 97 3.88 7.90 -11.39
CA ASP A 97 5.01 8.67 -11.93
C ASP A 97 4.75 9.07 -13.37
N ALA A 98 5.67 9.80 -13.99
CA ALA A 98 5.48 10.41 -15.32
C ALA A 98 4.98 9.42 -16.36
N ASP A 99 5.66 8.29 -16.52
CA ASP A 99 5.38 7.31 -17.57
C ASP A 99 4.93 5.95 -17.02
N ARG A 100 4.88 5.80 -15.69
CA ARG A 100 4.65 4.52 -15.04
C ARG A 100 3.72 4.63 -13.85
N ILE A 101 3.08 3.50 -13.57
CA ILE A 101 2.39 3.23 -12.32
C ILE A 101 3.21 2.16 -11.60
N TRP A 102 3.91 2.56 -10.56
CA TRP A 102 4.63 1.62 -9.70
C TRP A 102 3.66 0.95 -8.74
N GLY A 103 3.84 -0.34 -8.52
CA GLY A 103 2.98 -1.12 -7.65
C GLY A 103 3.75 -2.03 -6.69
N HIS A 104 3.16 -2.25 -5.53
CA HIS A 104 3.59 -3.24 -4.58
C HIS A 104 2.40 -4.12 -4.20
N ASN A 105 2.49 -5.41 -4.51
CA ASN A 105 1.49 -6.40 -4.12
C ASN A 105 1.58 -6.63 -2.61
N LYS A 106 0.46 -6.58 -1.92
CA LYS A 106 0.37 -6.84 -0.48
C LYS A 106 0.46 -8.34 -0.16
N MET A 107 0.12 -9.18 -1.11
CA MET A 107 0.13 -10.63 -0.93
C MET A 107 0.50 -11.36 -2.22
N LYS A 108 1.04 -12.54 -2.07
CA LYS A 108 1.37 -13.43 -3.16
C LYS A 108 0.13 -14.21 -3.58
N LEU A 109 -0.31 -14.04 -4.80
CA LEU A 109 -1.49 -14.71 -5.36
C LEU A 109 -1.13 -15.99 -6.10
N SER A 110 0.05 -16.02 -6.73
CA SER A 110 0.59 -17.16 -7.47
C SER A 110 2.12 -17.17 -7.34
N PRO A 111 2.81 -18.25 -7.74
CA PRO A 111 4.27 -18.28 -7.78
C PRO A 111 4.89 -17.16 -8.62
N GLU A 112 4.19 -16.73 -9.67
CA GLU A 112 4.64 -15.71 -10.63
C GLU A 112 4.28 -14.28 -10.19
N THR A 113 3.47 -14.11 -9.16
CA THR A 113 3.06 -12.78 -8.68
C THR A 113 4.30 -11.99 -8.23
N PRO A 114 4.65 -10.88 -8.88
CA PRO A 114 5.76 -10.05 -8.42
C PRO A 114 5.40 -9.34 -7.13
N SER A 115 6.35 -9.18 -6.23
CA SER A 115 6.14 -8.35 -5.02
C SER A 115 6.14 -6.87 -5.39
N VAL A 116 7.06 -6.46 -6.26
CA VAL A 116 7.17 -5.09 -6.78
C VAL A 116 7.14 -5.14 -8.30
N PHE A 117 6.41 -4.23 -8.90
CA PHE A 117 6.23 -4.14 -10.34
C PHE A 117 6.01 -2.69 -10.79
N TYR A 118 6.05 -2.48 -12.09
CA TYR A 118 5.48 -1.28 -12.69
C TYR A 118 4.57 -1.64 -13.87
N MET A 119 3.65 -0.75 -14.18
CA MET A 119 2.82 -0.78 -15.38
C MET A 119 3.17 0.42 -16.25
N ASP A 120 3.40 0.18 -17.53
CA ASP A 120 3.49 1.24 -18.52
C ASP A 120 2.14 1.92 -18.70
N ARG A 121 2.09 3.25 -18.64
CA ARG A 121 0.82 3.99 -18.68
C ARG A 121 0.10 3.96 -20.02
N ASN A 122 0.82 3.69 -21.11
CA ASN A 122 0.25 3.70 -22.45
C ASN A 122 -0.27 2.31 -22.83
N THR A 123 0.49 1.27 -22.49
CA THR A 123 0.19 -0.11 -22.89
C THR A 123 -0.50 -0.90 -21.76
N MET A 124 -0.39 -0.43 -20.51
CA MET A 124 -0.81 -1.14 -19.30
C MET A 124 -0.18 -2.52 -19.14
N SER A 125 0.95 -2.75 -19.81
CA SER A 125 1.76 -3.94 -19.62
C SER A 125 2.43 -3.91 -18.26
N LEU A 126 2.36 -5.02 -17.52
CA LEU A 126 2.98 -5.20 -16.21
C LEU A 126 4.38 -5.80 -16.37
N THR A 127 5.35 -5.20 -15.69
CA THR A 127 6.73 -5.71 -15.60
C THR A 127 7.08 -5.91 -14.12
N GLY A 128 7.41 -7.15 -13.75
CA GLY A 128 7.88 -7.49 -12.40
C GLY A 128 9.29 -6.99 -12.16
N ILE A 129 9.53 -6.45 -10.96
CA ILE A 129 10.84 -5.95 -10.50
C ILE A 129 11.45 -6.91 -9.45
N ALA A 130 10.63 -7.38 -8.53
CA ALA A 130 11.07 -8.27 -7.48
C ALA A 130 10.03 -9.35 -7.22
N THR A 131 10.49 -10.52 -6.79
CA THR A 131 9.65 -11.64 -6.38
C THR A 131 9.42 -11.64 -4.87
N TRP A 132 8.45 -12.41 -4.42
CA TRP A 132 8.22 -12.70 -3.02
C TRP A 132 9.16 -13.79 -2.54
N ASN A 133 9.65 -13.63 -1.31
CA ASN A 133 10.40 -14.68 -0.60
C ASN A 133 9.49 -15.53 0.30
N SER A 134 8.26 -15.07 0.55
CA SER A 134 7.30 -15.77 1.39
C SER A 134 6.62 -16.94 0.68
N ALA A 135 6.09 -17.87 1.47
CA ALA A 135 5.26 -18.94 0.97
C ALA A 135 3.97 -18.39 0.34
N LEU A 136 3.45 -19.12 -0.65
CA LEU A 136 2.12 -18.87 -1.21
C LEU A 136 1.05 -19.20 -0.15
N LEU A 137 0.12 -18.30 0.07
CA LEU A 137 -1.03 -18.58 0.93
C LEU A 137 -2.00 -19.52 0.21
N PRO A 138 -2.35 -20.67 0.79
CA PRO A 138 -3.38 -21.55 0.24
C PRO A 138 -4.77 -20.94 0.50
N MET A 139 -5.18 -20.02 -0.35
CA MET A 139 -6.41 -19.22 -0.16
C MET A 139 -7.69 -20.07 -0.13
N ASP A 140 -7.67 -21.26 -0.73
CA ASP A 140 -8.73 -22.26 -0.70
C ASP A 140 -8.84 -22.96 0.67
N GLU A 141 -7.81 -22.94 1.47
CA GLU A 141 -7.78 -23.50 2.83
C GLU A 141 -8.01 -22.46 3.94
N VAL A 142 -8.17 -21.18 3.60
CA VAL A 142 -8.38 -20.12 4.59
C VAL A 142 -9.74 -20.26 5.24
N LEU A 143 -9.78 -20.46 6.55
CA LEU A 143 -11.00 -20.53 7.35
C LEU A 143 -11.46 -19.16 7.84
N SER A 144 -10.52 -18.34 8.28
CA SER A 144 -10.81 -17.00 8.80
C SER A 144 -9.63 -16.07 8.65
N VAL A 145 -9.92 -14.77 8.56
CA VAL A 145 -8.91 -13.71 8.67
C VAL A 145 -9.35 -12.77 9.77
N SER A 146 -8.50 -12.57 10.77
CA SER A 146 -8.76 -11.66 11.87
C SER A 146 -7.66 -10.61 12.01
N ASN A 147 -8.05 -9.39 12.35
CA ASN A 147 -7.10 -8.34 12.72
C ASN A 147 -6.71 -8.57 14.19
N LEU A 148 -5.45 -8.91 14.42
CA LEU A 148 -4.95 -9.21 15.77
C LEU A 148 -4.87 -8.01 16.68
N LEU A 149 -4.74 -6.85 16.10
CA LEU A 149 -4.41 -5.65 16.81
C LEU A 149 -5.48 -4.65 16.49
N GLY A 150 -6.54 -4.69 17.24
CA GLY A 150 -7.76 -3.89 17.14
C GLY A 150 -7.51 -2.57 16.43
N GLY A 151 -7.59 -2.65 15.11
CA GLY A 151 -7.00 -1.69 14.21
C GLY A 151 -7.50 -0.31 14.51
N ASN A 152 -6.63 0.51 15.03
CA ASN A 152 -6.85 1.92 14.95
C ASN A 152 -6.57 2.29 13.50
N VAL A 153 -7.59 2.13 12.67
CA VAL A 153 -7.61 2.38 11.23
C VAL A 153 -7.00 3.75 10.86
N ALA A 154 -6.89 4.64 11.85
CA ALA A 154 -6.29 5.96 11.71
C ALA A 154 -4.78 5.93 11.41
N TYR A 155 -4.07 4.87 11.75
CA TYR A 155 -2.61 4.81 11.62
C TYR A 155 -2.09 3.85 10.54
N GLY A 156 -2.95 3.17 9.84
CA GLY A 156 -2.61 2.56 8.54
C GLY A 156 -1.91 1.20 8.56
N GLY A 157 -1.53 0.68 9.70
CA GLY A 157 -0.84 -0.60 9.76
C GLY A 157 -1.64 -1.65 10.53
N ASP A 158 -2.28 -2.57 9.83
CA ASP A 158 -2.95 -3.70 10.46
C ASP A 158 -2.16 -4.99 10.18
N LEU A 159 -1.81 -5.68 11.26
CA LEU A 159 -1.35 -7.05 11.18
C LEU A 159 -2.56 -7.97 11.24
N ALA A 160 -2.74 -8.80 10.24
CA ALA A 160 -3.79 -9.79 10.21
C ALA A 160 -3.24 -11.19 10.41
N MET A 161 -4.03 -12.03 11.04
CA MET A 161 -3.81 -13.46 11.13
C MET A 161 -4.82 -14.18 10.26
N ALA A 162 -4.36 -15.07 9.38
CA ALA A 162 -5.19 -16.00 8.67
C ALA A 162 -5.10 -17.39 9.34
N GLU A 163 -6.25 -18.00 9.58
CA GLU A 163 -6.35 -19.38 10.06
C GLU A 163 -6.71 -20.30 8.89
N PHE A 164 -6.04 -21.44 8.84
CA PHE A 164 -6.20 -22.44 7.78
C PHE A 164 -6.72 -23.75 8.34
N VAL A 165 -7.23 -24.60 7.45
CA VAL A 165 -7.57 -25.99 7.79
C VAL A 165 -6.38 -26.67 8.47
N GLY A 166 -6.66 -27.38 9.60
CA GLY A 166 -5.62 -28.05 10.40
C GLY A 166 -4.88 -27.14 11.38
N ASP A 167 -5.55 -26.10 11.88
CA ASP A 167 -5.05 -25.18 12.92
C ASP A 167 -3.76 -24.44 12.58
N ARG A 168 -3.39 -24.39 11.31
CA ARG A 168 -2.26 -23.58 10.87
C ARG A 168 -2.61 -22.11 10.91
N LYS A 169 -1.68 -21.28 11.34
CA LYS A 169 -1.83 -19.83 11.41
C LYS A 169 -0.76 -19.14 10.58
N TYR A 170 -1.11 -18.02 10.00
CA TYR A 170 -0.24 -17.25 9.14
C TYR A 170 -0.47 -15.76 9.37
N TYR A 171 0.62 -15.01 9.51
CA TYR A 171 0.54 -13.57 9.64
C TYR A 171 0.80 -12.88 8.31
N THR A 172 0.07 -11.82 8.06
CA THR A 172 0.30 -10.94 6.92
C THR A 172 0.12 -9.49 7.34
N ALA A 173 0.94 -8.59 6.83
CA ALA A 173 0.72 -7.16 7.00
C ALA A 173 -0.29 -6.71 5.94
N ILE A 174 -1.43 -6.18 6.42
CA ILE A 174 -2.47 -5.58 5.59
C ILE A 174 -2.43 -4.07 5.82
N ASN A 175 -2.66 -3.26 4.79
CA ASN A 175 -2.82 -1.80 4.87
C ASN A 175 -1.59 -0.95 5.25
N SER A 176 -0.41 -1.50 5.30
CA SER A 176 0.79 -0.67 5.45
C SER A 176 1.10 0.06 4.15
N PRO A 177 1.20 1.39 4.14
CA PRO A 177 1.69 2.11 2.97
C PRO A 177 3.17 1.77 2.77
N SER A 178 3.43 0.83 1.88
CA SER A 178 4.73 0.22 1.67
C SER A 178 5.47 0.80 0.48
N LEU A 179 4.87 1.74 -0.23
CA LEU A 179 5.40 2.35 -1.44
C LEU A 179 5.20 3.87 -1.36
N TRP A 180 6.30 4.63 -1.43
CA TRP A 180 6.25 6.09 -1.39
C TRP A 180 7.36 6.74 -2.22
N LYS A 181 7.20 8.03 -2.52
CA LYS A 181 8.21 8.84 -3.19
C LYS A 181 8.86 9.77 -2.17
N SER A 182 10.18 9.76 -2.12
CA SER A 182 10.99 10.70 -1.34
C SER A 182 11.98 11.39 -2.26
N LYS A 183 11.84 12.70 -2.41
CA LYS A 183 12.57 13.48 -3.44
C LYS A 183 12.37 12.86 -4.82
N ASP A 184 13.43 12.40 -5.45
CA ASP A 184 13.40 11.79 -6.79
C ASP A 184 13.45 10.26 -6.75
N ALA A 185 13.48 9.66 -5.57
CA ALA A 185 13.57 8.23 -5.39
C ALA A 185 12.22 7.62 -4.99
N ILE A 186 11.93 6.44 -5.54
CA ILE A 186 10.80 5.63 -5.13
C ILE A 186 11.31 4.59 -4.13
N ARG A 187 10.62 4.50 -3.00
CA ARG A 187 10.95 3.59 -1.92
C ARG A 187 9.89 2.52 -1.77
N VAL A 188 10.34 1.36 -1.34
CA VAL A 188 9.46 0.25 -0.95
C VAL A 188 9.98 -0.40 0.32
N LYS A 189 9.07 -0.78 1.19
CA LYS A 189 9.33 -1.69 2.30
C LYS A 189 8.31 -2.82 2.24
N GLN A 190 8.80 -4.03 2.10
CA GLN A 190 7.96 -5.23 2.17
C GLN A 190 7.67 -5.58 3.63
N ALA A 191 6.53 -6.19 3.87
CA ALA A 191 6.22 -6.77 5.17
C ALA A 191 7.26 -7.83 5.56
N PHE A 192 7.56 -7.94 6.85
CA PHE A 192 8.51 -8.91 7.40
C PHE A 192 9.93 -8.82 6.82
N ASN A 193 10.27 -7.69 6.26
CA ASN A 193 11.60 -7.39 5.73
C ASN A 193 12.10 -6.11 6.38
N ASP A 194 13.26 -6.15 7.03
CA ASP A 194 13.79 -5.01 7.78
C ASP A 194 14.50 -4.00 6.90
N THR A 195 14.43 -4.16 5.58
CA THR A 195 15.11 -3.27 4.63
C THR A 195 14.11 -2.40 3.88
N ILE A 196 14.39 -1.11 3.84
CA ILE A 196 13.80 -0.19 2.88
C ILE A 196 14.66 -0.21 1.62
N TYR A 197 14.02 -0.38 0.48
CA TYR A 197 14.70 -0.40 -0.82
C TYR A 197 14.36 0.85 -1.63
N THR A 198 15.31 1.28 -2.44
CA THR A 198 15.06 2.13 -3.60
C THR A 198 14.69 1.25 -4.78
N ILE A 199 13.65 1.64 -5.50
CA ILE A 199 13.18 0.93 -6.70
C ILE A 199 13.74 1.60 -7.94
N SER A 200 14.19 0.78 -8.88
CA SER A 200 14.48 1.16 -10.27
C SER A 200 14.02 0.06 -11.22
N GLU A 201 14.10 0.30 -12.51
CA GLU A 201 13.82 -0.73 -13.52
C GLU A 201 14.79 -1.91 -13.45
N GLN A 202 15.99 -1.68 -12.91
CA GLN A 202 17.02 -2.69 -12.76
C GLN A 202 16.85 -3.56 -11.52
N GLY A 203 15.93 -3.18 -10.60
CA GLY A 203 15.66 -3.92 -9.40
C GLY A 203 15.59 -3.07 -8.13
N LEU A 204 15.76 -3.75 -7.01
CA LEU A 204 15.76 -3.17 -5.67
C LEU A 204 17.19 -2.95 -5.19
N THR A 205 17.49 -1.75 -4.70
CA THR A 205 18.77 -1.42 -4.05
C THR A 205 18.51 -1.07 -2.59
N PRO A 206 19.18 -1.70 -1.62
CA PRO A 206 19.04 -1.36 -0.21
C PRO A 206 19.33 0.11 0.05
N TYR A 207 18.47 0.75 0.82
CA TYR A 207 18.59 2.15 1.21
C TYR A 207 18.83 2.31 2.73
N LEU A 208 18.02 1.63 3.52
CA LEU A 208 18.12 1.63 4.97
C LEU A 208 17.78 0.25 5.50
N VAL A 209 18.54 -0.23 6.47
CA VAL A 209 18.31 -1.52 7.15
C VAL A 209 18.06 -1.24 8.63
N PHE A 210 17.01 -1.83 9.17
CA PHE A 210 16.73 -1.85 10.60
C PHE A 210 17.40 -3.09 11.21
N GLU A 211 18.39 -2.89 12.06
CA GLU A 211 19.06 -3.99 12.75
C GLU A 211 18.28 -4.39 14.01
N LEU A 212 17.26 -5.21 13.84
CA LEU A 212 16.35 -5.62 14.91
C LEU A 212 16.89 -6.79 15.75
N GLY A 213 17.96 -7.45 15.31
CA GLY A 213 18.56 -8.57 16.03
C GLY A 213 17.55 -9.70 16.30
N GLU A 214 17.43 -10.11 17.57
CA GLU A 214 16.50 -11.18 17.99
C GLU A 214 15.01 -10.82 17.84
N TRP A 215 14.69 -9.54 17.73
CA TRP A 215 13.31 -9.07 17.50
C TRP A 215 12.92 -9.06 16.03
N HIS A 216 13.83 -9.44 15.13
CA HIS A 216 13.52 -9.54 13.70
C HIS A 216 12.41 -10.56 13.48
N TRP A 217 11.42 -10.19 12.68
CA TRP A 217 10.33 -11.05 12.24
C TRP A 217 10.48 -11.34 10.76
N SER A 218 11.03 -12.51 10.44
CA SER A 218 11.28 -12.91 9.06
C SER A 218 10.04 -13.48 8.39
N GLU A 219 10.04 -13.47 7.08
CA GLU A 219 8.97 -14.08 6.27
C GLU A 219 8.81 -15.57 6.57
N GLN A 220 9.89 -16.27 6.90
CA GLN A 220 9.85 -17.70 7.27
C GLN A 220 9.13 -17.94 8.60
N GLN A 221 9.09 -16.93 9.46
CA GLN A 221 8.44 -17.00 10.77
C GLN A 221 6.98 -16.58 10.75
N GLN A 222 6.43 -16.29 9.59
CA GLN A 222 5.01 -15.90 9.46
C GLN A 222 4.03 -16.98 9.94
N LEU A 223 4.45 -18.24 9.91
CA LEU A 223 3.69 -19.39 10.44
C LEU A 223 3.98 -19.68 11.92
N ASP A 224 4.98 -19.04 12.50
CA ASP A 224 5.32 -19.21 13.92
C ASP A 224 4.53 -18.24 14.78
N VAL A 225 3.44 -18.75 15.36
CA VAL A 225 2.53 -17.96 16.19
C VAL A 225 3.03 -17.87 17.62
N GLU A 226 3.82 -18.82 18.10
CA GLU A 226 4.21 -18.90 19.52
C GLU A 226 5.24 -17.85 19.92
N GLY A 227 6.10 -17.46 19.01
CA GLY A 227 7.17 -16.47 19.26
C GLY A 227 6.84 -15.03 18.85
N CYS A 228 5.65 -14.76 18.30
CA CYS A 228 5.33 -13.47 17.70
C CYS A 228 5.27 -12.29 18.70
N ASP A 229 4.97 -12.56 19.95
CA ASP A 229 4.93 -11.57 21.05
C ASP A 229 6.31 -10.93 21.32
N LYS A 230 7.38 -11.55 20.87
CA LYS A 230 8.76 -11.04 21.00
C LYS A 230 9.28 -10.42 19.71
N LYS A 231 8.44 -10.27 18.70
CA LYS A 231 8.86 -9.80 17.38
C LYS A 231 8.39 -8.36 17.12
N ILE A 232 9.14 -7.66 16.31
CA ILE A 232 8.85 -6.29 15.88
C ILE A 232 8.48 -6.30 14.40
N ALA A 233 7.29 -5.79 14.09
CA ALA A 233 6.92 -5.45 12.72
C ALA A 233 6.99 -3.94 12.53
N ILE A 234 7.70 -3.48 11.51
CA ILE A 234 7.67 -2.08 11.08
C ILE A 234 6.58 -1.98 10.02
N ASP A 235 5.48 -1.33 10.36
CA ASP A 235 4.24 -1.36 9.60
C ASP A 235 3.88 -0.02 8.94
N TYR A 236 4.50 1.07 9.35
CA TYR A 236 4.24 2.39 8.78
C TYR A 236 5.51 3.22 8.69
N ILE A 237 5.75 3.83 7.52
CA ILE A 237 6.90 4.69 7.29
C ILE A 237 6.45 5.96 6.59
N LEU A 238 6.90 7.10 7.11
CA LEU A 238 6.80 8.40 6.48
C LEU A 238 8.20 8.97 6.32
N GLU A 239 8.53 9.43 5.15
CA GLU A 239 9.82 10.03 4.85
C GLU A 239 9.62 11.44 4.28
N ASN A 240 10.35 12.40 4.81
CA ASN A 240 10.46 13.74 4.24
C ASN A 240 11.93 14.06 3.92
N ALA A 241 12.26 15.32 3.64
CA ALA A 241 13.61 15.71 3.24
C ALA A 241 14.67 15.54 4.37
N GLU A 242 14.23 15.52 5.63
CA GLU A 242 15.10 15.59 6.81
C GLU A 242 14.94 14.37 7.73
N TYR A 243 13.74 13.77 7.77
CA TYR A 243 13.39 12.75 8.76
C TYR A 243 12.72 11.55 8.12
N ILE A 244 12.96 10.38 8.70
CA ILE A 244 12.19 9.17 8.52
C ILE A 244 11.45 8.89 9.82
N TYR A 245 10.11 8.84 9.74
CA TYR A 245 9.23 8.46 10.82
C TYR A 245 8.78 7.03 10.57
N PHE A 246 8.90 6.17 11.55
CA PHE A 246 8.40 4.81 11.44
C PHE A 246 7.63 4.42 12.69
N HIS A 247 6.59 3.65 12.46
CA HIS A 247 5.81 3.01 13.48
C HIS A 247 6.19 1.54 13.52
N PHE A 248 6.42 1.03 14.69
CA PHE A 248 6.62 -0.40 14.85
C PHE A 248 5.65 -0.97 15.88
N HIS A 249 5.38 -2.22 15.70
CA HIS A 249 4.39 -2.97 16.39
C HIS A 249 5.06 -4.13 17.10
N THR A 250 4.85 -4.20 18.38
CA THR A 250 5.07 -5.42 19.13
C THR A 250 3.70 -5.91 19.55
N SER A 251 3.52 -7.19 19.81
CA SER A 251 2.23 -7.76 20.17
C SER A 251 1.53 -7.07 21.37
N LEU A 252 2.18 -6.13 22.03
CA LEU A 252 1.70 -5.48 23.24
C LEU A 252 1.79 -3.95 23.29
N TYR A 253 2.59 -3.26 22.42
CA TYR A 253 2.79 -1.81 22.54
C TYR A 253 3.04 -1.11 21.21
N PHE A 254 2.45 0.08 21.05
CA PHE A 254 2.77 1.03 19.98
C PHE A 254 3.90 1.95 20.44
N CYS A 255 4.93 2.12 19.63
CA CYS A 255 5.97 3.11 19.87
C CYS A 255 6.25 3.91 18.60
N LEU A 256 6.30 5.23 18.73
CA LEU A 256 6.77 6.14 17.69
C LEU A 256 8.23 6.47 17.98
N LEU A 257 9.13 6.07 17.11
CA LEU A 257 10.53 6.46 17.19
C LEU A 257 10.82 7.56 16.17
N TYR A 258 11.43 8.64 16.64
CA TYR A 258 11.97 9.70 15.81
C TYR A 258 13.45 9.42 15.58
N THR A 259 13.86 9.23 14.34
CA THR A 259 15.28 9.26 14.02
C THR A 259 15.66 10.67 13.62
N SER A 260 16.30 11.39 14.52
CA SER A 260 17.09 12.57 14.13
C SER A 260 18.33 12.07 13.38
N PRO A 261 18.74 12.69 12.26
CA PRO A 261 20.10 12.46 11.78
C PRO A 261 21.05 12.82 12.92
N SER A 262 21.97 11.88 13.23
CA SER A 262 23.02 12.16 14.20
C SER A 262 23.65 13.50 13.85
N PRO A 263 23.82 14.43 14.80
CA PRO A 263 24.59 15.63 14.50
C PRO A 263 25.95 15.14 14.00
N ARG A 264 26.32 15.56 12.80
CA ARG A 264 27.66 15.32 12.28
C ARG A 264 28.60 16.09 13.20
N ASP A 265 29.40 15.35 13.92
CA ASP A 265 30.58 15.92 14.57
C ASP A 265 31.55 16.51 13.54
#